data_cc6d18069125b76cdac7f6bcd8db1397
#
_entry.id   cc6d18069125b76cdac7f6bcd8db1397
#
_cell.length_a   1.000
_cell.length_b   1.000
_cell.length_c   1.000
_cell.angle_alpha   90.00
_cell.angle_beta   90.00
_cell.angle_gamma   90.00
#
_symmetry.space_group_name_H-M   'P 1'
#
loop_
_entity.id
_entity.type
_entity.pdbx_description
1 polymer ?
#
loop_
_entity_poly.entity_id
_entity_poly.type
_entity_poly.pdbx_seq_one_letter_code
_entity_poly.pdbx_strand_id
1 'polypeptide(L)' 'MIELEQLKQLIAFATYGTLSKAAEELYISQPALSRSIQKLEKTLGVELFDRKKNKMELNENGKTFIQYA' A
#
# COMPACT_ATOMS: atom_id res chain seq x y z
N MET A 1 3.92 -14.57 -6.07
CA MET A 1 3.50 -14.78 -4.67
C MET A 1 3.72 -13.51 -3.87
N ILE A 2 2.79 -13.18 -2.99
CA ILE A 2 2.87 -11.97 -2.18
C ILE A 2 3.82 -12.22 -1.01
N GLU A 3 4.77 -11.32 -0.84
CA GLU A 3 5.68 -11.40 0.28
C GLU A 3 5.02 -10.82 1.53
N LEU A 4 5.35 -11.38 2.68
CA LEU A 4 4.83 -10.90 3.96
C LEU A 4 5.14 -9.43 4.19
N GLU A 5 6.33 -8.98 3.77
CA GLU A 5 6.73 -7.59 3.90
C GLU A 5 5.81 -6.66 3.12
N GLN A 6 5.43 -7.04 1.91
CA GLN A 6 4.49 -6.26 1.10
C GLN A 6 3.13 -6.15 1.78
N LEU A 7 2.67 -7.25 2.38
CA LEU A 7 1.40 -7.25 3.09
C LEU A 7 1.44 -6.33 4.31
N LYS A 8 2.53 -6.35 5.05
CA LYS A 8 2.72 -5.45 6.20
C LYS A 8 2.70 -3.98 5.76
N GLN A 9 3.32 -3.68 4.63
CA GLN A 9 3.36 -2.33 4.10
C GLN A 9 1.98 -1.86 3.66
N LEU A 10 1.19 -2.74 3.05
CA LEU A 10 -0.17 -2.44 2.66
C LEU A 10 -1.04 -2.14 3.87
N ILE A 11 -0.93 -2.96 4.91
CA ILE A 11 -1.68 -2.78 6.14
C ILE A 11 -1.29 -1.46 6.83
N ALA A 12 -0.02 -1.14 6.85
CA ALA A 12 0.46 0.12 7.41
C ALA A 12 -0.13 1.32 6.66
N PHE A 13 -0.14 1.27 5.34
CA PHE A 13 -0.73 2.33 4.54
C PHE A 13 -2.20 2.52 4.91
N ALA A 14 -2.94 1.42 4.99
CA ALA A 14 -4.37 1.48 5.35
C ALA A 14 -4.57 2.06 6.74
N THR A 15 -3.70 1.69 7.67
CA THR A 15 -3.79 2.11 9.06
C THR A 15 -3.51 3.60 9.22
N TYR A 16 -2.46 4.09 8.57
CA TYR A 16 -2.01 5.48 8.76
C TYR A 16 -2.62 6.45 7.75
N GLY A 17 -3.23 5.95 6.70
CA GLY A 17 -4.01 6.76 5.76
C GLY A 17 -3.22 7.50 4.70
N THR A 18 -1.92 7.71 4.87
CA THR A 18 -1.07 8.37 3.87
C THR A 18 0.21 7.60 3.68
N LEU A 19 0.77 7.73 2.49
CA LEU A 19 2.04 7.08 2.14
C LEU A 19 3.18 7.62 3.01
N SER A 20 3.20 8.92 3.22
CA SER A 20 4.22 9.58 4.01
C SER A 20 4.25 9.06 5.45
N LYS A 21 3.10 8.99 6.09
CA LYS A 21 3.01 8.54 7.47
C LYS A 21 3.35 7.05 7.60
N ALA A 22 2.86 6.24 6.68
CA ALA A 22 3.16 4.81 6.68
C ALA A 22 4.65 4.56 6.51
N ALA A 23 5.31 5.26 5.59
CA ALA A 23 6.75 5.12 5.38
C ALA A 23 7.52 5.51 6.63
N GLU A 24 7.12 6.60 7.28
CA GLU A 24 7.74 7.05 8.52
C GLU A 24 7.65 5.99 9.61
N GLU A 25 6.49 5.40 9.78
CA GLU A 25 6.25 4.38 10.80
C GLU A 25 7.00 3.07 10.50
N LEU A 26 7.22 2.78 9.23
CA LEU A 26 7.95 1.59 8.81
C LEU A 26 9.46 1.81 8.73
N TYR A 27 9.91 3.04 8.98
CA TYR A 27 11.34 3.41 8.90
C TYR A 27 11.94 3.17 7.52
N ILE A 28 11.16 3.44 6.47
CA ILE A 28 11.62 3.35 5.09
C ILE A 28 11.31 4.66 4.36
N SER A 29 11.94 4.86 3.21
CA SER A 29 11.68 6.05 2.42
C SER A 29 10.30 5.93 1.73
N GLN A 30 9.69 7.08 1.48
CA GLN A 30 8.41 7.12 0.77
C GLN A 30 8.50 6.52 -0.63
N PRO A 31 9.53 6.83 -1.45
CA PRO A 31 9.68 6.17 -2.75
C PRO A 31 9.82 4.65 -2.66
N ALA A 32 10.51 4.14 -1.63
CA ALA A 32 10.65 2.70 -1.44
C ALA A 32 9.29 2.05 -1.15
N LEU A 33 8.50 2.67 -0.29
CA LEU A 33 7.16 2.17 0.02
C LEU A 33 6.26 2.21 -1.22
N SER A 34 6.30 3.30 -1.95
CA SER A 34 5.52 3.45 -3.18
C SER A 34 5.85 2.36 -4.19
N ARG A 35 7.13 2.09 -4.41
CA ARG A 35 7.56 1.03 -5.33
C ARG A 35 7.10 -0.35 -4.89
N SER A 36 7.19 -0.63 -3.60
CA SER A 36 6.77 -1.91 -3.04
C SER A 36 5.28 -2.15 -3.27
N ILE A 37 4.47 -1.12 -3.06
CA ILE A 37 3.02 -1.20 -3.25
C ILE A 37 2.69 -1.37 -4.73
N GLN A 38 3.38 -0.66 -5.63
CA GLN A 38 3.18 -0.82 -7.07
C GLN A 38 3.52 -2.24 -7.51
N LYS A 39 4.56 -2.82 -6.94
CA LYS A 39 4.95 -4.20 -7.21
C LYS A 39 3.85 -5.17 -6.79
N LEU A 40 3.26 -4.93 -5.63
CA LEU A 40 2.16 -5.74 -5.13
C LEU A 40 0.95 -5.66 -6.06
N GLU A 41 0.58 -4.46 -6.48
CA GLU A 41 -0.51 -4.26 -7.44
C GLU A 41 -0.26 -5.04 -8.73
N LYS A 42 0.96 -4.99 -9.22
CA LYS A 42 1.35 -5.70 -10.43
C LYS A 42 1.24 -7.21 -10.25
N THR A 43 1.67 -7.72 -9.11
CA THR A 43 1.57 -9.15 -8.79
C THR A 43 0.13 -9.61 -8.75
N LEU A 44 -0.75 -8.80 -8.17
CA LEU A 44 -2.17 -9.13 -8.05
C LEU A 44 -2.96 -8.87 -9.34
N GLY A 45 -2.42 -8.05 -10.24
CA GLY A 45 -3.10 -7.68 -11.47
C GLY A 45 -4.24 -6.70 -11.29
N VAL A 46 -4.29 -6.01 -10.15
CA VAL A 46 -5.33 -5.02 -9.86
C VAL A 46 -4.72 -3.80 -9.16
N GLU A 47 -5.37 -2.67 -9.32
CA GLU A 47 -4.98 -1.46 -8.59
C GLU A 47 -5.63 -1.49 -7.20
N LEU A 48 -4.85 -1.21 -6.18
CA LEU A 48 -5.32 -1.20 -4.80
C LEU A 48 -5.51 0.21 -4.25
N PHE A 49 -4.94 1.21 -4.92
CA PHE A 49 -4.92 2.59 -4.43
C PHE A 49 -5.35 3.57 -5.50
N ASP A 50 -6.08 4.59 -5.07
CA ASP A 50 -6.42 5.72 -5.92
C ASP A 50 -5.40 6.82 -5.68
N ARG A 51 -4.85 7.38 -6.76
CA ARG A 51 -3.93 8.51 -6.68
C ARG A 51 -4.72 9.76 -6.94
N LYS A 52 -5.04 10.49 -5.88
CA LYS A 52 -5.77 11.75 -5.99
C LYS A 52 -4.93 12.85 -5.37
N LYS A 53 -4.69 13.87 -6.17
CA LYS A 53 -3.89 15.03 -5.78
C LYS A 53 -2.59 14.57 -5.16
N ASN A 54 -1.95 14.67 -4.38
CA ASN A 54 -0.68 14.17 -3.89
C ASN A 54 -0.82 13.06 -2.84
N LYS A 55 -2.00 12.42 -2.81
CA LYS A 55 -2.26 11.36 -1.85
C LYS A 55 -2.61 10.07 -2.58
N MET A 56 -2.15 8.96 -2.04
CA MET A 56 -2.60 7.64 -2.44
C MET A 56 -3.55 7.14 -1.37
N GLU A 57 -4.76 6.75 -1.78
CA GLU A 57 -5.76 6.21 -0.86
C GLU A 57 -6.16 4.82 -1.34
N LEU A 58 -6.49 3.94 -0.40
CA LEU A 58 -7.00 2.63 -0.73
C LEU A 58 -8.30 2.75 -1.51
N ASN A 59 -8.36 2.10 -2.67
CA ASN A 59 -9.61 1.98 -3.41
C ASN A 59 -10.41 0.78 -2.87
N GLU A 60 -11.53 0.48 -3.51
CA GLU A 60 -12.38 -0.63 -3.07
C GLU A 60 -11.65 -1.98 -3.13
N ASN A 61 -10.80 -2.19 -4.15
CA ASN A 61 -10.03 -3.42 -4.26
C ASN A 61 -9.06 -3.56 -3.09
N GLY A 62 -8.40 -2.47 -2.70
CA GLY A 62 -7.47 -2.49 -1.57
C GLY A 62 -8.17 -2.76 -0.25
N LYS A 63 -9.32 -2.15 -0.04
CA LYS A 63 -10.10 -2.36 1.18
C LYS A 63 -10.57 -3.80 1.29
N THR A 64 -11.05 -4.37 0.19
CA THR A 64 -11.51 -5.76 0.15
C THR A 64 -10.34 -6.71 0.41
N PHE A 65 -9.19 -6.45 -0.20
CA PHE A 65 -8.01 -7.28 -0.01
C PHE A 65 -7.59 -7.32 1.47
N ILE A 66 -7.59 -6.18 2.13
CA ILE A 66 -7.20 -6.09 3.54
C ILE A 66 -8.15 -6.87 4.44
N GLN A 67 -9.44 -6.89 4.12
CA GLN A 67 -10.42 -7.66 4.89
C GLN A 67 -10.09 -9.16 4.90
N TYR A 68 -9.46 -9.65 3.85
CA TYR A 68 -9.10 -11.06 3.74
C TYR A 68 -7.65 -11.35 4.13
N ALA A 69 -6.91 -10.32 4.42
CA ALA A 69 -5.53 -10.47 4.88
C ALA A 69 -5.47 -10.60 6.39
#